data_39886e2b0775a6d849d1cf929adb68d0
#
_entry.id   39886e2b0775a6d849d1cf929adb68d0
#
_cell.length_a   1.000
_cell.length_b   1.000
_cell.length_c   1.000
_cell.angle_alpha   90.00
_cell.angle_beta   90.00
_cell.angle_gamma   90.00
#
_symmetry.space_group_name_H-M   'P 1'
#
loop_
_entity.id
_entity.type
_entity.pdbx_description
1 polymer ?
#
loop_
_entity_poly.entity_id
_entity_poly.type
_entity_poly.pdbx_seq_one_letter_code
_entity_poly.pdbx_strand_id
1 'polypeptide(L)'
;MLTRPACRSVAYAETFKDRSVVAAYRHRPPHPPGTFDLLRQLIVDRPRSLLDAGTGLGDLARALAPNCDRVDAVDFSERMIEMARSLPGGDDPRIRWLCSPIEDADLIGPYSLITAADSLSWFDLNVVIPKFAELLTENGVLAVVDRSAQVGLREDDIIPRYSLNRDYERWDPVAALEKAGLFERLGQECSGPVPWTPTIEEYIERRHSQNGFSRDRMSRRRATDFDAALRARIAEQVKEGSVRMEEGRLLGEVAGSVVWGRPVPRLRATSERGILGPTRQ
;
A
#
# COMPACT_ATOMS: atom_id res chain seq x y z
N MET A 1 -7.29 -19.15 10.56
CA MET A 1 -7.54 -18.06 9.61
C MET A 1 -7.09 -16.75 10.23
N LEU A 2 -6.45 -15.89 9.44
CA LEU A 2 -6.17 -14.53 9.86
C LEU A 2 -7.45 -13.69 9.76
N THR A 3 -7.78 -12.98 10.83
CA THR A 3 -8.93 -12.07 10.84
C THR A 3 -8.42 -10.66 10.55
N ARG A 4 -8.94 -10.05 9.49
CA ARG A 4 -8.66 -8.66 9.15
C ARG A 4 -9.44 -7.73 10.09
N PRO A 5 -8.81 -6.65 10.63
CA PRO A 5 -9.51 -5.68 11.46
C PRO A 5 -10.70 -5.02 10.75
N ALA A 6 -11.72 -4.63 11.51
CA ALA A 6 -12.92 -3.97 10.98
C ALA A 6 -12.56 -2.71 10.16
N CYS A 7 -11.58 -1.93 10.62
CA CYS A 7 -11.07 -0.74 9.93
C CYS A 7 -10.42 -1.00 8.57
N ARG A 8 -10.20 -2.26 8.20
CA ARG A 8 -9.64 -2.72 6.92
C ARG A 8 -10.67 -3.52 6.10
N SER A 9 -11.95 -3.38 6.41
CA SER A 9 -13.03 -4.05 5.66
C SER A 9 -13.14 -3.54 4.22
N VAL A 10 -13.80 -4.32 3.37
CA VAL A 10 -14.08 -3.95 1.97
C VAL A 10 -14.82 -2.60 1.90
N ALA A 11 -15.75 -2.33 2.83
CA ALA A 11 -16.49 -1.08 2.87
C ALA A 11 -15.58 0.16 3.04
N TYR A 12 -14.52 0.01 3.85
CA TYR A 12 -13.52 1.08 3.98
C TYR A 12 -12.57 1.13 2.77
N ALA A 13 -12.22 -0.01 2.16
CA ALA A 13 -11.39 -0.05 0.96
C ALA A 13 -12.07 0.63 -0.24
N GLU A 14 -13.40 0.54 -0.37
CA GLU A 14 -14.17 1.21 -1.42
C GLU A 14 -13.93 2.74 -1.49
N THR A 15 -13.42 3.36 -0.42
CA THR A 15 -13.01 4.77 -0.40
C THR A 15 -11.96 5.09 -1.49
N PHE A 16 -11.11 4.13 -1.86
CA PHE A 16 -10.10 4.34 -2.91
C PHE A 16 -10.66 4.38 -4.34
N LYS A 17 -11.96 4.12 -4.52
CA LYS A 17 -12.68 4.34 -5.78
C LYS A 17 -13.30 5.73 -5.88
N ASP A 18 -13.35 6.49 -4.78
CA ASP A 18 -13.94 7.81 -4.74
C ASP A 18 -13.13 8.80 -5.58
N ARG A 19 -13.81 9.61 -6.37
CA ARG A 19 -13.17 10.58 -7.29
C ARG A 19 -12.28 11.57 -6.55
N SER A 20 -12.73 12.06 -5.40
CA SER A 20 -11.96 13.02 -4.59
C SER A 20 -10.70 12.40 -4.01
N VAL A 21 -10.73 11.11 -3.63
CA VAL A 21 -9.57 10.39 -3.12
C VAL A 21 -8.54 10.20 -4.22
N VAL A 22 -8.96 9.73 -5.40
CA VAL A 22 -8.07 9.54 -6.56
C VAL A 22 -7.41 10.86 -6.97
N ALA A 23 -8.16 11.96 -7.04
CA ALA A 23 -7.62 13.28 -7.37
C ALA A 23 -6.59 13.78 -6.36
N ALA A 24 -6.83 13.49 -5.07
CA ALA A 24 -5.96 13.88 -3.98
C ALA A 24 -4.71 12.97 -3.83
N TYR A 25 -4.72 11.79 -4.44
CA TYR A 25 -3.68 10.76 -4.24
C TYR A 25 -2.28 11.21 -4.65
N ARG A 26 -2.18 12.07 -5.68
CA ARG A 26 -0.91 12.67 -6.14
C ARG A 26 -0.19 13.51 -5.08
N HIS A 27 -0.89 13.92 -4.01
CA HIS A 27 -0.31 14.68 -2.90
C HIS A 27 0.26 13.80 -1.79
N ARG A 28 0.18 12.47 -1.94
CA ARG A 28 0.90 11.56 -1.04
C ARG A 28 2.41 11.77 -1.17
N PRO A 29 3.16 11.68 -0.07
CA PRO A 29 4.62 11.80 -0.15
C PRO A 29 5.19 10.72 -1.08
N PRO A 30 6.22 11.05 -1.89
CA PRO A 30 6.85 10.07 -2.77
C PRO A 30 7.58 8.98 -1.95
N HIS A 31 7.80 7.82 -2.56
CA HIS A 31 8.73 6.87 -2.00
C HIS A 31 10.17 7.41 -2.13
N PRO A 32 11.02 7.29 -1.09
CA PRO A 32 12.43 7.67 -1.19
C PRO A 32 13.16 6.90 -2.31
N PRO A 33 14.13 7.51 -3.00
CA PRO A 33 14.88 6.84 -4.08
C PRO A 33 15.49 5.49 -3.67
N GLY A 34 16.04 5.39 -2.45
CA GLY A 34 16.61 4.14 -1.94
C GLY A 34 15.61 2.98 -1.86
N THR A 35 14.29 3.27 -1.74
CA THR A 35 13.26 2.23 -1.83
C THR A 35 13.28 1.54 -3.19
N PHE A 36 13.38 2.31 -4.28
CA PHE A 36 13.43 1.75 -5.63
C PHE A 36 14.75 1.01 -5.89
N ASP A 37 15.87 1.50 -5.36
CA ASP A 37 17.17 0.86 -5.49
C ASP A 37 17.18 -0.52 -4.82
N LEU A 38 16.59 -0.61 -3.63
CA LEU A 38 16.43 -1.89 -2.94
C LEU A 38 15.51 -2.84 -3.71
N LEU A 39 14.35 -2.37 -4.17
CA LEU A 39 13.42 -3.21 -4.93
C LEU A 39 14.04 -3.75 -6.22
N ARG A 40 14.89 -2.97 -6.91
CA ARG A 40 15.63 -3.45 -8.10
C ARG A 40 16.59 -4.58 -7.74
N GLN A 41 17.24 -4.54 -6.58
CA GLN A 41 18.18 -5.57 -6.12
C GLN A 41 17.45 -6.88 -5.77
N LEU A 42 16.16 -6.81 -5.41
CA LEU A 42 15.34 -7.99 -5.12
C LEU A 42 14.84 -8.73 -6.38
N ILE A 43 14.98 -8.14 -7.58
CA ILE A 43 14.63 -8.80 -8.85
C ILE A 43 15.82 -9.63 -9.31
N VAL A 44 15.98 -10.83 -8.77
CA VAL A 44 17.17 -11.67 -9.00
C VAL A 44 16.96 -12.76 -10.07
N ASP A 45 15.74 -13.25 -10.23
CA ASP A 45 15.43 -14.36 -11.14
C ASP A 45 15.02 -13.87 -12.55
N ARG A 46 14.96 -14.85 -13.47
CA ARG A 46 14.42 -14.64 -14.81
C ARG A 46 13.19 -15.57 -15.01
N PRO A 47 12.15 -15.07 -15.71
CA PRO A 47 12.03 -13.70 -16.24
C PRO A 47 12.01 -12.67 -15.11
N ARG A 48 12.54 -11.47 -15.37
CA ARG A 48 12.45 -10.33 -14.43
C ARG A 48 11.04 -9.77 -14.48
N SER A 49 10.12 -10.47 -13.83
CA SER A 49 8.70 -10.14 -13.80
C SER A 49 8.29 -9.60 -12.44
N LEU A 50 7.52 -8.53 -12.46
CA LEU A 50 7.01 -7.84 -11.29
C LEU A 50 5.48 -7.95 -11.25
N LEU A 51 4.93 -8.25 -10.07
CA LEU A 51 3.54 -7.99 -9.73
C LEU A 51 3.49 -6.83 -8.74
N ASP A 52 2.83 -5.72 -9.08
CA ASP A 52 2.55 -4.62 -8.16
C ASP A 52 1.09 -4.71 -7.70
N ALA A 53 0.90 -5.26 -6.50
CA ALA A 53 -0.40 -5.57 -5.94
C ALA A 53 -0.98 -4.38 -5.15
N GLY A 54 -2.11 -3.84 -5.61
CA GLY A 54 -2.69 -2.59 -5.11
C GLY A 54 -1.86 -1.40 -5.58
N THR A 55 -1.60 -1.34 -6.89
CA THR A 55 -0.64 -0.42 -7.52
C THR A 55 -1.00 1.07 -7.37
N GLY A 56 -2.26 1.41 -7.08
CA GLY A 56 -2.72 2.79 -6.98
C GLY A 56 -2.42 3.60 -8.25
N LEU A 57 -1.65 4.68 -8.13
CA LEU A 57 -1.20 5.47 -9.28
C LEU A 57 0.02 4.85 -10.01
N GLY A 58 0.45 3.65 -9.65
CA GLY A 58 1.50 2.92 -10.34
C GLY A 58 2.92 3.43 -10.06
N ASP A 59 3.16 4.03 -8.92
CA ASP A 59 4.48 4.60 -8.60
C ASP A 59 5.60 3.56 -8.67
N LEU A 60 5.38 2.35 -8.12
CA LEU A 60 6.35 1.27 -8.21
C LEU A 60 6.37 0.64 -9.59
N ALA A 61 5.21 0.33 -10.17
CA ALA A 61 5.10 -0.28 -11.48
C ALA A 61 5.85 0.53 -12.55
N ARG A 62 5.60 1.85 -12.63
CA ARG A 62 6.23 2.75 -13.60
C ARG A 62 7.73 2.90 -13.38
N ALA A 63 8.17 3.04 -12.12
CA ALA A 63 9.58 3.23 -11.79
C ALA A 63 10.43 1.97 -11.99
N LEU A 64 9.83 0.77 -11.84
CA LEU A 64 10.53 -0.51 -11.95
C LEU A 64 10.41 -1.15 -13.35
N ALA A 65 9.44 -0.74 -14.16
CA ALA A 65 9.25 -1.28 -15.52
C ALA A 65 10.52 -1.30 -16.37
N PRO A 66 11.40 -0.26 -16.36
CA PRO A 66 12.65 -0.30 -17.11
C PRO A 66 13.62 -1.44 -16.72
N ASN A 67 13.45 -2.01 -15.52
CA ASN A 67 14.29 -3.09 -15.01
C ASN A 67 13.64 -4.48 -15.18
N CYS A 68 12.40 -4.52 -15.67
CA CYS A 68 11.61 -5.73 -15.80
C CYS A 68 11.41 -6.13 -17.25
N ASP A 69 11.21 -7.44 -17.49
CA ASP A 69 10.77 -7.96 -18.77
C ASP A 69 9.23 -7.80 -18.91
N ARG A 70 8.52 -7.82 -17.77
CA ARG A 70 7.06 -7.63 -17.67
C ARG A 70 6.68 -7.14 -16.28
N VAL A 71 5.64 -6.31 -16.23
CA VAL A 71 5.00 -5.82 -14.98
C VAL A 71 3.49 -6.03 -15.07
N ASP A 72 2.92 -6.70 -14.09
CA ASP A 72 1.47 -6.74 -13.88
C ASP A 72 1.14 -5.77 -12.73
N ALA A 73 0.42 -4.70 -13.06
CA ALA A 73 0.02 -3.66 -12.11
C ALA A 73 -1.48 -3.77 -11.84
N VAL A 74 -1.85 -4.17 -10.63
CA VAL A 74 -3.23 -4.50 -10.26
C VAL A 74 -3.78 -3.51 -9.27
N ASP A 75 -4.95 -2.95 -9.56
CA ASP A 75 -5.74 -2.19 -8.59
C ASP A 75 -7.24 -2.44 -8.85
N PHE A 76 -8.04 -2.43 -7.79
CA PHE A 76 -9.49 -2.64 -7.92
C PHE A 76 -10.27 -1.35 -8.28
N SER A 77 -9.59 -0.20 -8.31
CA SER A 77 -10.13 1.10 -8.67
C SER A 77 -9.82 1.44 -10.12
N GLU A 78 -10.83 1.42 -10.98
CA GLU A 78 -10.69 1.80 -12.39
C GLU A 78 -10.10 3.21 -12.55
N ARG A 79 -10.53 4.15 -11.71
CA ARG A 79 -10.00 5.53 -11.73
C ARG A 79 -8.52 5.62 -11.37
N MET A 80 -8.04 4.77 -10.46
CA MET A 80 -6.60 4.68 -10.17
C MET A 80 -5.84 4.20 -11.40
N ILE A 81 -6.30 3.15 -12.07
CA ILE A 81 -5.68 2.59 -13.28
C ILE A 81 -5.70 3.61 -14.43
N GLU A 82 -6.84 4.30 -14.66
CA GLU A 82 -6.94 5.34 -15.68
C GLU A 82 -5.93 6.47 -15.44
N MET A 83 -5.85 6.95 -14.20
CA MET A 83 -4.88 7.98 -13.83
C MET A 83 -3.45 7.47 -13.95
N ALA A 84 -3.14 6.28 -13.48
CA ALA A 84 -1.80 5.70 -13.56
C ALA A 84 -1.29 5.62 -15.00
N ARG A 85 -2.16 5.22 -15.94
CA ARG A 85 -1.85 5.19 -17.39
C ARG A 85 -1.55 6.57 -17.98
N SER A 86 -2.16 7.62 -17.45
CA SER A 86 -1.98 8.99 -17.93
C SER A 86 -0.71 9.68 -17.39
N LEU A 87 -0.07 9.09 -16.39
CA LEU A 87 1.14 9.65 -15.77
C LEU A 87 2.39 9.24 -16.59
N PRO A 88 3.51 9.99 -16.46
CA PRO A 88 4.76 9.65 -17.13
C PRO A 88 5.19 8.19 -16.88
N GLY A 89 5.45 7.45 -17.96
CA GLY A 89 5.79 6.03 -17.92
C GLY A 89 4.58 5.08 -17.76
N GLY A 90 3.35 5.61 -17.74
CA GLY A 90 2.15 4.81 -17.67
C GLY A 90 1.78 4.10 -18.97
N ASP A 91 2.38 4.53 -20.09
CA ASP A 91 2.26 3.95 -21.43
C ASP A 91 3.38 2.95 -21.76
N ASP A 92 4.24 2.61 -20.81
CA ASP A 92 5.31 1.62 -20.99
C ASP A 92 4.71 0.27 -21.40
N PRO A 93 5.10 -0.29 -22.59
CA PRO A 93 4.51 -1.52 -23.10
C PRO A 93 4.78 -2.77 -22.25
N ARG A 94 5.70 -2.69 -21.30
CA ARG A 94 5.96 -3.76 -20.34
C ARG A 94 4.94 -3.85 -19.24
N ILE A 95 4.12 -2.78 -19.03
CA ILE A 95 3.13 -2.73 -17.96
C ILE A 95 1.77 -3.20 -18.47
N ARG A 96 1.28 -4.28 -17.89
CA ARG A 96 -0.10 -4.72 -18.03
C ARG A 96 -0.91 -4.19 -16.85
N TRP A 97 -1.77 -3.23 -17.11
CA TRP A 97 -2.67 -2.67 -16.12
C TRP A 97 -3.92 -3.53 -15.98
N LEU A 98 -4.23 -3.99 -14.77
CA LEU A 98 -5.35 -4.87 -14.46
C LEU A 98 -6.27 -4.19 -13.45
N CYS A 99 -7.52 -3.95 -13.84
CA CYS A 99 -8.56 -3.44 -12.93
C CYS A 99 -9.32 -4.63 -12.33
N SER A 100 -8.89 -5.08 -11.15
CA SER A 100 -9.49 -6.21 -10.42
C SER A 100 -9.08 -6.18 -8.96
N PRO A 101 -9.88 -6.73 -8.03
CA PRO A 101 -9.36 -7.17 -6.74
C PRO A 101 -8.20 -8.14 -6.96
N ILE A 102 -7.15 -8.05 -6.14
CA ILE A 102 -5.97 -8.91 -6.30
C ILE A 102 -6.29 -10.39 -6.06
N GLU A 103 -7.30 -10.66 -5.26
CA GLU A 103 -7.83 -11.99 -4.99
C GLU A 103 -8.29 -12.68 -6.28
N ASP A 104 -8.96 -11.91 -7.17
CA ASP A 104 -9.62 -12.40 -8.39
C ASP A 104 -8.81 -12.10 -9.67
N ALA A 105 -7.71 -11.37 -9.57
CA ALA A 105 -6.93 -10.96 -10.72
C ALA A 105 -6.38 -12.16 -11.50
N ASP A 106 -6.50 -12.09 -12.86
CA ASP A 106 -5.92 -13.06 -13.79
C ASP A 106 -4.42 -12.78 -13.94
N LEU A 107 -3.63 -13.47 -13.12
CA LEU A 107 -2.19 -13.29 -13.01
C LEU A 107 -1.43 -14.36 -13.77
N ILE A 108 -0.39 -13.94 -14.48
CA ILE A 108 0.45 -14.84 -15.30
C ILE A 108 1.85 -14.88 -14.65
N GLY A 109 2.04 -15.77 -13.67
CA GLY A 109 3.37 -16.01 -13.07
C GLY A 109 4.36 -16.69 -14.04
N PRO A 110 5.58 -17.02 -13.58
CA PRO A 110 6.07 -16.66 -12.26
C PRO A 110 6.57 -15.22 -12.18
N TYR A 111 6.60 -14.64 -10.95
CA TYR A 111 7.13 -13.31 -10.66
C TYR A 111 8.43 -13.42 -9.86
N SER A 112 9.45 -12.67 -10.26
CA SER A 112 10.68 -12.54 -9.48
C SER A 112 10.54 -11.57 -8.30
N LEU A 113 9.54 -10.67 -8.37
CA LEU A 113 9.19 -9.79 -7.27
C LEU A 113 7.67 -9.56 -7.25
N ILE A 114 7.08 -9.64 -6.07
CA ILE A 114 5.72 -9.15 -5.80
C ILE A 114 5.86 -7.98 -4.84
N THR A 115 5.29 -6.82 -5.17
CA THR A 115 5.25 -5.65 -4.28
C THR A 115 3.84 -5.42 -3.75
N ALA A 116 3.74 -4.98 -2.50
CA ALA A 116 2.51 -4.50 -1.88
C ALA A 116 2.84 -3.22 -1.10
N ALA A 117 2.63 -2.05 -1.73
CA ALA A 117 2.96 -0.75 -1.18
C ALA A 117 1.74 -0.08 -0.55
N ASP A 118 1.74 0.15 0.76
CA ASP A 118 0.59 0.68 1.53
C ASP A 118 -0.72 -0.13 1.30
N SER A 119 -0.65 -1.35 0.74
CA SER A 119 -1.82 -2.08 0.21
C SER A 119 -2.12 -3.41 0.91
N LEU A 120 -1.10 -4.13 1.41
CA LEU A 120 -1.23 -5.50 1.94
C LEU A 120 -2.34 -5.63 3.01
N SER A 121 -2.54 -4.60 3.82
CA SER A 121 -3.54 -4.58 4.89
C SER A 121 -5.00 -4.59 4.37
N TRP A 122 -5.22 -4.34 3.08
CA TRP A 122 -6.54 -4.30 2.45
C TRP A 122 -6.96 -5.63 1.82
N PHE A 123 -6.03 -6.57 1.65
CA PHE A 123 -6.26 -7.86 1.00
C PHE A 123 -6.82 -8.90 1.95
N ASP A 124 -7.50 -9.91 1.40
CA ASP A 124 -7.75 -11.15 2.14
C ASP A 124 -6.48 -12.00 2.16
N LEU A 125 -5.71 -11.87 3.25
CA LEU A 125 -4.44 -12.56 3.39
C LEU A 125 -4.56 -14.09 3.35
N ASN A 126 -5.74 -14.65 3.65
CA ASN A 126 -5.96 -16.09 3.55
C ASN A 126 -6.05 -16.57 2.09
N VAL A 127 -6.39 -15.67 1.18
CA VAL A 127 -6.47 -15.93 -0.27
C VAL A 127 -5.17 -15.55 -0.96
N VAL A 128 -4.67 -14.34 -0.70
CA VAL A 128 -3.54 -13.80 -1.49
C VAL A 128 -2.19 -14.42 -1.11
N ILE A 129 -1.97 -14.79 0.14
CA ILE A 129 -0.67 -15.35 0.56
C ILE A 129 -0.38 -16.71 -0.11
N PRO A 130 -1.31 -17.69 -0.14
CA PRO A 130 -1.12 -18.89 -0.92
C PRO A 130 -0.93 -18.61 -2.43
N LYS A 131 -1.76 -17.71 -3.00
CA LYS A 131 -1.67 -17.30 -4.41
C LYS A 131 -0.29 -16.71 -4.73
N PHE A 132 0.24 -15.83 -3.89
CA PHE A 132 1.57 -15.24 -4.08
C PHE A 132 2.69 -16.29 -3.98
N ALA A 133 2.58 -17.23 -3.02
CA ALA A 133 3.55 -18.31 -2.91
C ALA A 133 3.63 -19.19 -4.17
N GLU A 134 2.50 -19.47 -4.81
CA GLU A 134 2.43 -20.27 -6.04
C GLU A 134 2.94 -19.49 -7.28
N LEU A 135 2.87 -18.16 -7.25
CA LEU A 135 3.21 -17.30 -8.38
C LEU A 135 4.64 -16.77 -8.33
N LEU A 136 5.40 -16.98 -7.27
CA LEU A 136 6.81 -16.56 -7.18
C LEU A 136 7.74 -17.53 -7.89
N THR A 137 8.83 -17.00 -8.43
CA THR A 137 9.98 -17.79 -8.88
C THR A 137 10.70 -18.43 -7.67
N GLU A 138 11.66 -19.31 -7.92
CA GLU A 138 12.40 -20.03 -6.87
C GLU A 138 13.06 -19.10 -5.83
N ASN A 139 13.66 -17.98 -6.30
CA ASN A 139 14.27 -16.96 -5.43
C ASN A 139 13.41 -15.70 -5.31
N GLY A 140 12.20 -15.70 -5.88
CA GLY A 140 11.27 -14.59 -5.83
C GLY A 140 10.78 -14.29 -4.41
N VAL A 141 10.47 -13.03 -4.15
CA VAL A 141 10.02 -12.57 -2.84
C VAL A 141 8.78 -11.68 -2.92
N LEU A 142 8.02 -11.66 -1.83
CA LEU A 142 7.04 -10.61 -1.55
C LEU A 142 7.75 -9.49 -0.78
N ALA A 143 7.72 -8.27 -1.32
CA ALA A 143 8.19 -7.05 -0.68
C ALA A 143 7.01 -6.19 -0.24
N VAL A 144 6.86 -6.01 1.06
CA VAL A 144 5.89 -5.10 1.67
C VAL A 144 6.56 -3.76 1.87
N VAL A 145 6.00 -2.74 1.23
CA VAL A 145 6.58 -1.40 1.18
C VAL A 145 5.69 -0.43 1.92
N ASP A 146 6.23 0.24 2.90
CA ASP A 146 5.56 1.30 3.65
C ASP A 146 6.37 2.60 3.57
N ARG A 147 5.70 3.73 3.85
CA ARG A 147 6.34 5.03 3.97
C ARG A 147 5.78 5.81 5.15
N SER A 148 6.65 6.52 5.84
CA SER A 148 6.30 7.44 6.91
C SER A 148 6.73 8.85 6.52
N ALA A 149 5.80 9.79 6.57
CA ALA A 149 6.09 11.19 6.29
C ALA A 149 5.58 12.07 7.43
N GLN A 150 6.43 12.96 7.89
CA GLN A 150 6.17 13.82 9.02
C GLN A 150 6.63 15.26 8.75
N VAL A 151 5.88 16.22 9.26
CA VAL A 151 6.21 17.66 9.25
C VAL A 151 6.25 18.22 10.68
N GLY A 152 6.26 17.35 11.69
CA GLY A 152 6.21 17.74 13.10
C GLY A 152 4.84 18.19 13.60
N LEU A 153 3.80 18.11 12.77
CA LEU A 153 2.43 18.54 13.12
C LEU A 153 1.77 17.54 14.09
N ARG A 154 1.27 18.05 15.21
CA ARG A 154 0.44 17.29 16.15
C ARG A 154 -1.04 17.52 15.82
N GLU A 155 -1.72 16.47 15.42
CA GLU A 155 -3.12 16.50 14.95
C GLU A 155 -3.97 15.37 15.56
N ASP A 156 -3.52 14.80 16.68
CA ASP A 156 -4.10 13.61 17.33
C ASP A 156 -5.57 13.81 17.76
N ASP A 157 -5.99 15.04 18.01
CA ASP A 157 -7.37 15.41 18.35
C ASP A 157 -8.23 15.72 17.10
N ILE A 158 -7.60 16.18 16.00
CA ILE A 158 -8.29 16.53 14.76
C ILE A 158 -8.67 15.27 13.99
N ILE A 159 -7.74 14.33 13.82
CA ILE A 159 -7.95 13.12 13.04
C ILE A 159 -9.16 12.30 13.53
N PRO A 160 -9.27 11.91 14.83
CA PRO A 160 -10.43 11.16 15.30
C PRO A 160 -11.75 11.93 15.20
N ARG A 161 -11.70 13.27 15.36
CA ARG A 161 -12.90 14.12 15.28
C ARG A 161 -13.53 14.12 13.89
N TYR A 162 -12.73 14.12 12.83
CA TYR A 162 -13.21 14.27 11.46
C TYR A 162 -13.18 12.99 10.63
N SER A 163 -12.46 11.96 11.04
CA SER A 163 -12.42 10.68 10.33
C SER A 163 -13.81 10.04 10.22
N LEU A 164 -14.11 9.49 9.07
CA LEU A 164 -15.27 8.61 8.83
C LEU A 164 -14.96 7.15 9.18
N ASN A 165 -13.67 6.80 9.26
CA ASN A 165 -13.24 5.47 9.74
C ASN A 165 -13.18 5.51 11.27
N ARG A 166 -14.29 5.07 11.91
CA ARG A 166 -14.45 5.09 13.37
C ARG A 166 -13.81 3.91 14.07
N ASP A 167 -13.55 2.84 13.32
CA ASP A 167 -13.00 1.57 13.81
C ASP A 167 -11.48 1.52 13.67
N TYR A 168 -10.83 2.67 13.36
CA TYR A 168 -9.41 2.68 13.08
C TYR A 168 -8.59 2.16 14.27
N GLU A 169 -7.83 1.14 14.02
CA GLU A 169 -6.80 0.59 14.89
C GLU A 169 -5.49 0.38 14.11
N ARG A 170 -4.37 0.47 14.80
CA ARG A 170 -3.08 0.16 14.19
C ARG A 170 -2.94 -1.35 14.04
N TRP A 171 -2.71 -1.80 12.83
CA TRP A 171 -2.51 -3.20 12.51
C TRP A 171 -1.31 -3.37 11.58
N ASP A 172 -0.45 -4.33 11.95
CA ASP A 172 0.71 -4.73 11.16
C ASP A 172 0.41 -6.08 10.49
N PRO A 173 0.16 -6.10 9.16
CA PRO A 173 -0.13 -7.33 8.44
C PRO A 173 1.08 -8.27 8.36
N VAL A 174 2.32 -7.74 8.32
CA VAL A 174 3.52 -8.55 8.28
C VAL A 174 3.71 -9.30 9.59
N ALA A 175 3.64 -8.60 10.72
CA ALA A 175 3.73 -9.22 12.04
C ALA A 175 2.62 -10.27 12.26
N ALA A 176 1.40 -10.01 11.76
CA ALA A 176 0.31 -10.98 11.83
C ALA A 176 0.58 -12.24 10.99
N LEU A 177 1.15 -12.09 9.79
CA LEU A 177 1.56 -13.20 8.92
C LEU A 177 2.69 -14.03 9.54
N GLU A 178 3.72 -13.39 10.08
CA GLU A 178 4.84 -14.07 10.77
C GLU A 178 4.35 -14.86 11.97
N LYS A 179 3.52 -14.25 12.82
CA LYS A 179 2.92 -14.92 13.98
C LYS A 179 2.08 -16.14 13.57
N ALA A 180 1.47 -16.11 12.40
CA ALA A 180 0.68 -17.21 11.86
C ALA A 180 1.51 -18.26 11.10
N GLY A 181 2.82 -18.05 10.93
CA GLY A 181 3.71 -18.91 10.14
C GLY A 181 3.40 -18.89 8.64
N LEU A 182 2.86 -17.78 8.15
CA LEU A 182 2.46 -17.58 6.73
C LEU A 182 3.43 -16.69 5.95
N PHE A 183 4.45 -16.18 6.61
CA PHE A 183 5.50 -15.36 5.99
C PHE A 183 6.83 -15.60 6.70
N GLU A 184 7.86 -15.91 5.93
CA GLU A 184 9.24 -16.03 6.36
C GLU A 184 10.00 -14.78 5.94
N ARG A 185 10.33 -13.92 6.90
CA ARG A 185 11.11 -12.69 6.62
C ARG A 185 12.53 -13.06 6.25
N LEU A 186 13.00 -12.57 5.12
CA LEU A 186 14.39 -12.68 4.66
C LEU A 186 15.20 -11.42 4.93
N GLY A 187 14.53 -10.27 5.02
CA GLY A 187 15.19 -9.03 5.34
C GLY A 187 14.23 -7.86 5.56
N GLN A 188 14.83 -6.76 6.03
CA GLN A 188 14.16 -5.49 6.20
C GLN A 188 15.18 -4.38 6.05
N GLU A 189 14.80 -3.31 5.35
CA GLU A 189 15.65 -2.12 5.19
C GLU A 189 14.79 -0.86 5.20
N CYS A 190 15.37 0.22 5.72
CA CYS A 190 14.77 1.55 5.69
C CYS A 190 15.55 2.43 4.72
N SER A 191 14.85 3.25 3.96
CA SER A 191 15.42 4.23 3.03
C SER A 191 15.00 5.65 3.41
N GLY A 192 15.91 6.59 3.27
CA GLY A 192 15.73 7.96 3.73
C GLY A 192 16.24 8.16 5.16
N PRO A 193 15.80 9.24 5.87
CA PRO A 193 14.79 10.18 5.40
C PRO A 193 15.28 11.09 4.27
N VAL A 194 14.35 11.52 3.41
CA VAL A 194 14.57 12.53 2.39
C VAL A 194 13.62 13.72 2.61
N PRO A 195 13.99 14.94 2.20
CA PRO A 195 13.14 16.11 2.34
C PRO A 195 11.78 15.92 1.67
N TRP A 196 10.71 16.33 2.35
CA TRP A 196 9.35 16.41 1.83
C TRP A 196 8.75 17.75 2.26
N THR A 197 8.53 18.62 1.30
CA THR A 197 8.17 20.03 1.56
C THR A 197 6.84 20.39 0.90
N PRO A 198 5.68 19.91 1.41
CA PRO A 198 4.39 20.26 0.87
C PRO A 198 3.99 21.69 1.24
N THR A 199 3.20 22.34 0.41
CA THR A 199 2.41 23.49 0.85
C THR A 199 1.35 23.05 1.86
N ILE A 200 0.72 24.00 2.55
CA ILE A 200 -0.38 23.69 3.47
C ILE A 200 -1.52 22.99 2.72
N GLU A 201 -1.84 23.45 1.53
CA GLU A 201 -2.92 22.86 0.72
C GLU A 201 -2.56 21.43 0.26
N GLU A 202 -1.34 21.19 -0.19
CA GLU A 202 -0.88 19.84 -0.55
C GLU A 202 -0.92 18.90 0.66
N TYR A 203 -0.60 19.39 1.87
CA TYR A 203 -0.71 18.61 3.09
C TYR A 203 -2.17 18.25 3.42
N ILE A 204 -3.10 19.20 3.27
CA ILE A 204 -4.53 18.96 3.48
C ILE A 204 -5.06 17.97 2.43
N GLU A 205 -4.70 18.13 1.14
CA GLU A 205 -5.06 17.18 0.09
C GLU A 205 -4.54 15.78 0.38
N ARG A 206 -3.29 15.66 0.85
CA ARG A 206 -2.77 14.38 1.31
C ARG A 206 -3.68 13.71 2.34
N ARG A 207 -4.26 14.48 3.28
CA ARG A 207 -5.20 13.92 4.26
C ARG A 207 -6.48 13.41 3.59
N HIS A 208 -7.00 14.13 2.60
CA HIS A 208 -8.16 13.71 1.82
C HIS A 208 -7.90 12.49 0.91
N SER A 209 -6.65 12.15 0.63
CA SER A 209 -6.30 10.91 -0.07
C SER A 209 -6.33 9.66 0.82
N GLN A 210 -6.51 9.83 2.14
CA GLN A 210 -6.49 8.73 3.10
C GLN A 210 -7.90 8.19 3.38
N ASN A 211 -7.96 6.92 3.77
CA ASN A 211 -9.19 6.32 4.24
C ASN A 211 -9.77 7.11 5.41
N GLY A 212 -11.07 7.38 5.37
CA GLY A 212 -11.77 8.16 6.38
C GLY A 212 -11.89 9.64 6.10
N PHE A 213 -11.26 10.18 5.03
CA PHE A 213 -11.28 11.62 4.74
C PHE A 213 -11.74 11.94 3.31
N SER A 214 -12.41 11.03 2.63
CA SER A 214 -12.98 11.25 1.30
C SER A 214 -13.99 12.39 1.32
N ARG A 215 -13.76 13.42 0.48
CA ARG A 215 -14.71 14.52 0.30
C ARG A 215 -16.04 14.06 -0.32
N ASP A 216 -16.01 13.00 -1.12
CA ASP A 216 -17.23 12.42 -1.72
C ASP A 216 -18.15 11.80 -0.66
N ARG A 217 -17.57 11.38 0.49
CA ARG A 217 -18.31 10.76 1.61
C ARG A 217 -18.56 11.70 2.79
N MET A 218 -17.81 12.80 2.89
CA MET A 218 -18.04 13.84 3.87
C MET A 218 -19.17 14.77 3.44
N SER A 219 -19.96 15.31 4.41
CA SER A 219 -20.75 16.49 4.10
C SER A 219 -19.82 17.65 3.75
N ARG A 220 -20.27 18.55 2.88
CA ARG A 220 -19.50 19.75 2.48
C ARG A 220 -19.02 20.54 3.70
N ARG A 221 -19.90 20.75 4.69
CA ARG A 221 -19.56 21.43 5.94
C ARG A 221 -18.44 20.70 6.69
N ARG A 222 -18.54 19.36 6.85
CA ARG A 222 -17.53 18.57 7.57
C ARG A 222 -16.17 18.66 6.90
N ALA A 223 -16.09 18.58 5.58
CA ALA A 223 -14.84 18.72 4.85
C ALA A 223 -14.24 20.13 5.02
N THR A 224 -15.07 21.18 4.90
CA THR A 224 -14.62 22.57 5.12
C THR A 224 -14.14 22.81 6.56
N ASP A 225 -14.85 22.30 7.56
CA ASP A 225 -14.48 22.42 8.98
C ASP A 225 -13.16 21.65 9.26
N PHE A 226 -12.94 20.49 8.64
CA PHE A 226 -11.70 19.75 8.72
C PHE A 226 -10.51 20.51 8.13
N ASP A 227 -10.67 21.04 6.91
CA ASP A 227 -9.64 21.85 6.24
C ASP A 227 -9.28 23.08 7.08
N ALA A 228 -10.28 23.76 7.63
CA ALA A 228 -10.08 24.93 8.49
C ALA A 228 -9.36 24.56 9.80
N ALA A 229 -9.71 23.43 10.41
CA ALA A 229 -9.06 22.96 11.63
C ALA A 229 -7.58 22.63 11.41
N LEU A 230 -7.23 21.99 10.28
CA LEU A 230 -5.83 21.71 9.93
C LEU A 230 -5.05 23.00 9.67
N ARG A 231 -5.60 23.95 8.90
CA ARG A 231 -4.95 25.25 8.66
C ARG A 231 -4.69 26.02 9.95
N ALA A 232 -5.68 26.07 10.85
CA ALA A 232 -5.53 26.73 12.14
C ALA A 232 -4.45 26.09 13.00
N ARG A 233 -4.43 24.74 13.05
CA ARG A 233 -3.43 24.00 13.83
C ARG A 233 -2.01 24.19 13.25
N ILE A 234 -1.85 24.17 11.94
CA ILE A 234 -0.57 24.44 11.29
C ILE A 234 -0.09 25.85 11.63
N ALA A 235 -0.95 26.86 11.50
CA ALA A 235 -0.59 28.24 11.83
C ALA A 235 -0.21 28.43 13.29
N GLU A 236 -0.92 27.79 14.22
CA GLU A 236 -0.61 27.77 15.64
C GLU A 236 0.79 27.18 15.90
N GLN A 237 1.05 25.95 15.38
CA GLN A 237 2.29 25.25 15.64
C GLN A 237 3.50 25.83 14.89
N VAL A 238 3.30 26.52 13.77
CA VAL A 238 4.33 27.34 13.13
C VAL A 238 4.69 28.53 14.02
N LYS A 239 3.71 29.21 14.62
CA LYS A 239 3.94 30.30 15.56
C LYS A 239 4.67 29.84 16.83
N GLU A 240 4.37 28.65 17.30
CA GLU A 240 5.05 28.02 18.45
C GLU A 240 6.47 27.52 18.12
N GLY A 241 6.83 27.40 16.84
CA GLY A 241 8.10 26.85 16.36
C GLY A 241 8.19 25.32 16.41
N SER A 242 7.09 24.61 16.68
CA SER A 242 7.04 23.13 16.66
C SER A 242 6.89 22.58 15.23
N VAL A 243 6.31 23.36 14.32
CA VAL A 243 6.27 23.10 12.87
C VAL A 243 7.12 24.15 12.17
N ARG A 244 8.04 23.71 11.30
CA ARG A 244 8.88 24.62 10.53
C ARG A 244 8.29 24.85 9.15
N MET A 245 8.39 26.09 8.66
CA MET A 245 7.91 26.47 7.33
C MET A 245 8.87 27.47 6.69
N GLU A 246 9.18 27.26 5.43
CA GLU A 246 10.01 28.17 4.62
C GLU A 246 9.34 28.37 3.25
N GLU A 247 9.33 29.60 2.73
CA GLU A 247 8.77 29.95 1.42
C GLU A 247 7.36 29.39 1.18
N GLY A 248 6.51 29.37 2.21
CA GLY A 248 5.14 28.86 2.13
C GLY A 248 5.02 27.33 2.13
N ARG A 249 6.12 26.60 2.40
CA ARG A 249 6.17 25.15 2.44
C ARG A 249 6.51 24.64 3.83
N LEU A 250 5.85 23.58 4.25
CA LEU A 250 6.15 22.87 5.48
C LEU A 250 7.46 22.10 5.30
N LEU A 251 8.35 22.18 6.26
CA LEU A 251 9.60 21.42 6.25
C LEU A 251 9.37 20.08 6.96
N GLY A 252 9.39 19.03 6.18
CA GLY A 252 9.22 17.67 6.64
C GLY A 252 10.17 16.72 5.96
N GLU A 253 9.99 15.46 6.27
CA GLU A 253 10.77 14.37 5.72
C GLU A 253 9.89 13.15 5.47
N VAL A 254 10.33 12.29 4.56
CA VAL A 254 9.74 10.99 4.28
C VAL A 254 10.81 9.91 4.34
N ALA A 255 10.50 8.82 5.03
CA ALA A 255 11.29 7.59 5.05
C ALA A 255 10.47 6.43 4.47
N GLY A 256 11.15 5.54 3.77
CA GLY A 256 10.60 4.28 3.28
C GLY A 256 11.01 3.12 4.20
N SER A 257 10.19 2.09 4.23
CA SER A 257 10.53 0.80 4.83
C SER A 257 10.11 -0.32 3.88
N VAL A 258 10.98 -1.27 3.67
CA VAL A 258 10.72 -2.46 2.88
C VAL A 258 11.01 -3.68 3.74
N VAL A 259 10.02 -4.53 3.92
CA VAL A 259 10.18 -5.86 4.51
C VAL A 259 9.96 -6.87 3.39
N TRP A 260 10.92 -7.78 3.19
CA TRP A 260 10.77 -8.80 2.15
C TRP A 260 10.97 -10.20 2.70
N GLY A 261 10.34 -11.15 2.04
CA GLY A 261 10.39 -12.54 2.47
C GLY A 261 9.56 -13.45 1.57
N ARG A 262 9.38 -14.67 2.04
CA ARG A 262 8.61 -15.69 1.32
C ARG A 262 7.25 -15.88 1.95
N PRO A 263 6.16 -15.74 1.18
CA PRO A 263 4.85 -16.21 1.63
C PRO A 263 4.88 -17.73 1.74
N VAL A 264 4.38 -18.24 2.87
CA VAL A 264 4.34 -19.68 3.17
C VAL A 264 2.91 -20.18 3.02
N PRO A 265 2.62 -21.05 2.04
CA PRO A 265 1.28 -21.62 1.92
C PRO A 265 1.00 -22.53 3.12
N ARG A 266 -0.21 -22.47 3.68
CA ARG A 266 -0.62 -23.48 4.67
C ARG A 266 -0.60 -24.84 4.02
N LEU A 267 0.17 -25.77 4.56
CA LEU A 267 0.03 -27.19 4.23
C LEU A 267 -1.43 -27.57 4.43
N ARG A 268 -2.13 -27.97 3.37
CA ARG A 268 -3.46 -28.60 3.52
C ARG A 268 -3.24 -29.78 4.43
N ALA A 269 -3.94 -29.82 5.57
CA ALA A 269 -4.00 -31.02 6.39
C ALA A 269 -4.39 -32.17 5.45
N THR A 270 -3.48 -33.08 5.19
CA THR A 270 -3.79 -34.32 4.49
C THR A 270 -4.87 -35.00 5.30
N SER A 271 -6.10 -35.05 4.74
CA SER A 271 -7.14 -35.90 5.31
C SER A 271 -6.59 -37.31 5.28
N GLU A 272 -6.19 -37.85 6.44
CA GLU A 272 -5.99 -39.28 6.62
C GLU A 272 -7.28 -39.98 6.20
N ARG A 273 -7.33 -40.42 4.95
CA ARG A 273 -8.31 -41.42 4.55
C ARG A 273 -7.86 -42.67 5.26
N GLY A 274 -8.53 -42.97 6.37
CA GLY A 274 -8.39 -44.22 7.04
C GLY A 274 -8.51 -45.36 6.02
N ILE A 275 -7.43 -46.12 5.92
CA ILE A 275 -7.42 -47.41 5.27
C ILE A 275 -8.25 -48.32 6.17
N LEU A 276 -9.53 -48.49 5.84
CA LEU A 276 -10.34 -49.58 6.35
C LEU A 276 -9.76 -50.85 5.73
N GLY A 277 -8.98 -51.59 6.50
CA GLY A 277 -8.53 -52.90 6.16
C GLY A 277 -9.70 -53.89 5.97
N PRO A 278 -9.58 -54.87 5.06
CA PRO A 278 -10.64 -55.81 4.80
C PRO A 278 -10.83 -56.77 6.01
N THR A 279 -12.02 -56.79 6.55
CA THR A 279 -12.52 -57.80 7.47
C THR A 279 -12.47 -59.16 6.78
N ARG A 280 -11.65 -60.07 7.25
CA ARG A 280 -11.71 -61.50 6.89
C ARG A 280 -12.83 -62.15 7.69
N GLN A 281 -13.73 -62.80 7.00
CA GLN A 281 -14.47 -63.99 7.48
C GLN A 281 -13.72 -65.22 7.10
#